data_a6e6fd6f160fc1edfaa44ee84d94d132
#
_entry.id   a6e6fd6f160fc1edfaa44ee84d94d132
#
_cell.length_a   1.000
_cell.length_b   1.000
_cell.length_c   1.000
_cell.angle_alpha   90.00
_cell.angle_beta   90.00
_cell.angle_gamma   90.00
#
_symmetry.space_group_name_H-M   'P 1'
#
loop_
_entity.id
_entity.type
_entity.pdbx_description
1 polymer ?
#
loop_
_entity_poly.entity_id
_entity_poly.type
_entity_poly.pdbx_seq_one_letter_code
_entity_poly.pdbx_strand_id
1 'polypeptide(L)'
;MSILLRNLFWVCFFLFFSQSLFPLSESELVEYRSGIIKDEDVIVFPQFPGGEKAMKKYLVIDVLMPEGNTPEWLVDRILYSIVVTASGEISDVKLKTPISKLKGHISKEILDKAYWLVKNMPKWTPGTRNGLPEDMDYIVCVKIKPVYQKDKK
;
A
#
# COMPACT_ATOMS: atom_id res chain seq x y z
N MET A 1 72.38 26.17 -12.09
CA MET A 1 71.67 25.52 -10.94
C MET A 1 70.18 25.74 -11.16
N SER A 2 69.46 24.76 -11.72
CA SER A 2 68.01 24.82 -11.56
C SER A 2 67.16 23.83 -12.34
N ILE A 3 67.62 23.14 -13.36
CA ILE A 3 66.76 22.21 -14.12
C ILE A 3 66.64 20.83 -13.40
N LEU A 4 67.67 20.40 -12.71
CA LEU A 4 67.71 19.14 -11.96
C LEU A 4 66.84 19.16 -10.68
N LEU A 5 66.78 20.32 -9.97
CA LEU A 5 65.92 20.43 -8.78
C LEU A 5 64.43 20.46 -9.10
N ARG A 6 64.06 21.01 -10.29
CA ARG A 6 62.67 21.15 -10.71
C ARG A 6 62.08 19.79 -11.14
N ASN A 7 62.90 18.94 -11.71
CA ASN A 7 62.48 17.57 -12.08
C ASN A 7 62.37 16.67 -10.84
N LEU A 8 63.22 16.86 -9.83
CA LEU A 8 63.16 16.04 -8.59
C LEU A 8 61.90 16.38 -7.80
N PHE A 9 61.41 17.63 -7.83
CA PHE A 9 60.17 18.04 -7.15
C PHE A 9 58.92 17.43 -7.80
N TRP A 10 58.90 17.31 -9.15
CA TRP A 10 57.83 16.67 -9.90
C TRP A 10 57.79 15.16 -9.70
N VAL A 11 58.91 14.50 -9.59
CA VAL A 11 59.00 13.04 -9.35
C VAL A 11 58.56 12.73 -7.91
N CYS A 12 58.94 13.52 -6.93
CA CYS A 12 58.47 13.36 -5.55
C CYS A 12 56.96 13.66 -5.41
N PHE A 13 56.41 14.65 -6.14
CA PHE A 13 54.98 14.96 -6.12
C PHE A 13 54.17 13.82 -6.75
N PHE A 14 54.65 13.21 -7.83
CA PHE A 14 53.99 12.05 -8.47
C PHE A 14 54.06 10.79 -7.60
N LEU A 15 55.12 10.57 -6.87
CA LEU A 15 55.26 9.44 -5.94
C LEU A 15 54.41 9.60 -4.68
N PHE A 16 54.16 10.85 -4.23
CA PHE A 16 53.26 11.11 -3.08
C PHE A 16 51.80 11.07 -3.47
N PHE A 17 51.44 11.40 -4.73
CA PHE A 17 50.05 11.37 -5.20
C PHE A 17 49.60 9.95 -5.61
N SER A 18 50.54 9.03 -5.84
CA SER A 18 50.25 7.64 -6.19
C SER A 18 49.83 6.77 -5.01
N GLN A 19 49.89 7.26 -3.76
CA GLN A 19 49.54 6.46 -2.57
C GLN A 19 48.13 6.73 -2.03
N SER A 20 47.34 7.58 -2.65
CA SER A 20 45.95 7.88 -2.22
C SER A 20 44.84 7.17 -3.02
N LEU A 21 45.24 6.19 -3.86
CA LEU A 21 44.30 5.19 -4.37
C LEU A 21 44.44 3.93 -3.50
N PHE A 22 44.01 4.01 -2.24
CA PHE A 22 43.76 2.80 -1.45
C PHE A 22 42.65 2.02 -2.12
N PRO A 23 42.87 0.86 -2.71
CA PRO A 23 41.79 -0.07 -2.94
C PRO A 23 41.24 -0.43 -1.56
N LEU A 24 39.95 -0.17 -1.32
CA LEU A 24 39.24 -0.67 -0.15
C LEU A 24 39.59 -2.13 0.05
N SER A 25 39.99 -2.52 1.26
CA SER A 25 40.29 -3.92 1.54
C SER A 25 39.04 -4.77 1.27
N GLU A 26 39.24 -6.03 0.90
CA GLU A 26 38.09 -6.94 0.69
C GLU A 26 37.20 -7.02 1.92
N SER A 27 37.74 -6.84 3.12
CA SER A 27 36.96 -6.74 4.38
C SER A 27 36.07 -5.48 4.45
N GLU A 28 36.57 -4.32 3.99
CA GLU A 28 35.78 -3.10 3.92
C GLU A 28 34.71 -3.16 2.83
N LEU A 29 34.99 -3.83 1.70
CA LEU A 29 34.01 -4.10 0.66
C LEU A 29 32.91 -5.08 1.12
N VAL A 30 33.26 -6.05 1.93
CA VAL A 30 32.28 -6.99 2.53
C VAL A 30 31.40 -6.27 3.54
N GLU A 31 31.98 -5.42 4.39
CA GLU A 31 31.21 -4.63 5.36
C GLU A 31 30.31 -3.59 4.66
N TYR A 32 30.80 -2.93 3.62
CA TYR A 32 29.99 -2.03 2.79
C TYR A 32 28.86 -2.79 2.07
N ARG A 33 29.12 -3.98 1.52
CA ARG A 33 28.08 -4.83 0.90
C ARG A 33 27.08 -5.36 1.92
N SER A 34 27.51 -5.77 3.11
CA SER A 34 26.60 -6.22 4.17
C SER A 34 25.76 -5.07 4.75
N GLY A 35 26.27 -3.82 4.73
CA GLY A 35 25.51 -2.62 5.11
C GLY A 35 24.48 -2.17 4.04
N ILE A 36 24.67 -2.59 2.76
CA ILE A 36 23.74 -2.28 1.67
C ILE A 36 22.67 -3.35 1.50
N ILE A 37 22.94 -4.58 1.87
CA ILE A 37 21.91 -5.62 2.00
C ILE A 37 21.16 -5.32 3.30
N LYS A 38 20.31 -4.27 3.30
CA LYS A 38 19.16 -4.25 4.19
C LYS A 38 18.40 -5.51 3.85
N ASP A 39 18.27 -6.43 4.81
CA ASP A 39 17.32 -7.53 4.71
C ASP A 39 16.04 -6.93 4.17
N GLU A 40 15.64 -7.32 2.94
CA GLU A 40 14.37 -6.86 2.38
C GLU A 40 13.30 -7.33 3.37
N ASP A 41 12.62 -6.38 4.00
CA ASP A 41 11.56 -6.71 4.94
C ASP A 41 10.58 -7.68 4.27
N VAL A 42 10.47 -8.87 4.78
CA VAL A 42 9.48 -9.85 4.32
C VAL A 42 8.12 -9.39 4.84
N ILE A 43 7.31 -8.81 3.95
CA ILE A 43 5.97 -8.31 4.26
C ILE A 43 4.94 -9.31 3.75
N VAL A 44 4.08 -9.78 4.64
CA VAL A 44 2.88 -10.54 4.31
C VAL A 44 1.67 -9.67 4.60
N PHE A 45 0.86 -9.39 3.57
CA PHE A 45 -0.32 -8.56 3.72
C PHE A 45 -1.46 -9.25 4.46
N PRO A 46 -2.32 -8.49 5.17
CA PRO A 46 -3.50 -9.02 5.84
C PRO A 46 -4.43 -9.75 4.87
N GLN A 47 -5.11 -10.79 5.35
CA GLN A 47 -6.04 -11.58 4.54
C GLN A 47 -7.43 -11.64 5.15
N PHE A 48 -8.45 -11.36 4.33
CA PHE A 48 -9.85 -11.56 4.69
C PHE A 48 -10.16 -13.06 4.85
N PRO A 49 -10.99 -13.49 5.83
CA PRO A 49 -11.42 -14.88 5.97
C PRO A 49 -12.07 -15.42 4.69
N GLY A 50 -11.52 -16.49 4.14
CA GLY A 50 -11.93 -17.03 2.83
C GLY A 50 -11.33 -16.34 1.63
N GLY A 51 -10.39 -15.41 1.84
CA GLY A 51 -9.60 -14.74 0.81
C GLY A 51 -10.37 -13.67 0.04
N GLU A 52 -9.74 -13.19 -1.04
CA GLU A 52 -10.23 -12.06 -1.84
C GLU A 52 -11.63 -12.29 -2.45
N LYS A 53 -11.93 -13.52 -2.87
CA LYS A 53 -13.26 -13.85 -3.44
C LYS A 53 -14.37 -13.70 -2.41
N ALA A 54 -14.14 -14.16 -1.16
CA ALA A 54 -15.09 -14.02 -0.07
C ALA A 54 -15.26 -12.55 0.32
N MET A 55 -14.17 -11.77 0.39
CA MET A 55 -14.20 -10.34 0.63
C MET A 55 -15.04 -9.60 -0.42
N LYS A 56 -14.79 -9.87 -1.71
CA LYS A 56 -15.56 -9.25 -2.82
C LYS A 56 -17.05 -9.60 -2.75
N LYS A 57 -17.40 -10.79 -2.29
CA LYS A 57 -18.81 -11.18 -2.09
C LYS A 57 -19.42 -10.49 -0.87
N TYR A 58 -18.66 -10.32 0.20
CA TYR A 58 -19.10 -9.65 1.42
C TYR A 58 -19.32 -8.14 1.19
N LEU A 59 -18.46 -7.47 0.44
CA LEU A 59 -18.46 -6.03 0.19
C LEU A 59 -19.37 -5.64 -0.99
N VAL A 60 -20.60 -6.17 -1.04
CA VAL A 60 -21.61 -5.82 -2.04
C VAL A 60 -22.84 -5.26 -1.34
N ILE A 61 -23.35 -4.14 -1.86
CA ILE A 61 -24.62 -3.55 -1.44
C ILE A 61 -25.56 -3.59 -2.63
N ASP A 62 -26.63 -4.35 -2.52
CA ASP A 62 -27.71 -4.35 -3.49
C ASP A 62 -28.63 -3.14 -3.24
N VAL A 63 -28.86 -2.36 -4.29
CA VAL A 63 -29.72 -1.19 -4.27
C VAL A 63 -30.89 -1.42 -5.21
N LEU A 64 -32.11 -1.43 -4.68
CA LEU A 64 -33.34 -1.59 -5.46
C LEU A 64 -33.55 -0.36 -6.35
N MET A 65 -33.74 -0.60 -7.64
CA MET A 65 -33.99 0.44 -8.63
C MET A 65 -35.24 0.10 -9.46
N PRO A 66 -35.98 1.13 -9.94
CA PRO A 66 -37.06 0.93 -10.91
C PRO A 66 -36.51 0.35 -12.22
N GLU A 67 -37.27 -0.50 -12.89
CA GLU A 67 -36.86 -1.09 -14.16
C GLU A 67 -36.61 -0.01 -15.22
N GLY A 68 -35.50 -0.12 -15.95
CA GLY A 68 -35.13 0.80 -17.04
C GLY A 68 -34.37 2.06 -16.64
N ASN A 69 -34.05 2.28 -15.36
CA ASN A 69 -33.54 3.55 -14.87
C ASN A 69 -32.24 3.37 -14.03
N THR A 70 -31.19 2.80 -14.62
CA THR A 70 -29.86 2.99 -13.97
C THR A 70 -29.36 4.36 -14.36
N PRO A 71 -29.29 5.31 -13.43
CA PRO A 71 -28.71 6.61 -13.74
C PRO A 71 -27.23 6.44 -14.14
N GLU A 72 -26.79 7.07 -15.23
CA GLU A 72 -25.37 7.06 -15.65
C GLU A 72 -24.42 7.55 -14.57
N TRP A 73 -24.93 8.34 -13.62
CA TRP A 73 -24.17 8.90 -12.51
C TRP A 73 -24.08 7.98 -11.28
N LEU A 74 -24.68 6.78 -11.30
CA LEU A 74 -24.58 5.87 -10.16
C LEU A 74 -23.14 5.49 -9.90
N VAL A 75 -22.64 5.85 -8.73
CA VAL A 75 -21.33 5.41 -8.26
C VAL A 75 -21.39 3.90 -7.99
N ASP A 76 -20.65 3.13 -8.75
CA ASP A 76 -20.60 1.67 -8.64
C ASP A 76 -19.66 1.17 -7.55
N ARG A 77 -18.76 2.04 -7.04
CA ARG A 77 -17.70 1.67 -6.10
C ARG A 77 -17.42 2.77 -5.09
N ILE A 78 -17.27 2.37 -3.82
CA ILE A 78 -16.83 3.25 -2.74
C ILE A 78 -15.56 2.64 -2.13
N LEU A 79 -14.49 3.42 -2.09
CA LEU A 79 -13.20 3.00 -1.54
C LEU A 79 -13.07 3.48 -0.10
N TYR A 80 -12.66 2.59 0.79
CA TYR A 80 -12.27 2.87 2.15
C TYR A 80 -10.84 2.45 2.41
N SER A 81 -10.10 3.23 3.19
CA SER A 81 -8.87 2.82 3.83
C SER A 81 -9.21 2.31 5.21
N ILE A 82 -8.64 1.19 5.58
CA ILE A 82 -8.77 0.57 6.89
C ILE A 82 -7.40 0.25 7.44
N VAL A 83 -7.27 0.15 8.75
CA VAL A 83 -6.11 -0.48 9.38
C VAL A 83 -6.55 -1.85 9.87
N VAL A 84 -5.86 -2.89 9.42
CA VAL A 84 -5.97 -4.24 9.99
C VAL A 84 -4.93 -4.34 11.09
N THR A 85 -5.37 -4.46 12.33
CA THR A 85 -4.48 -4.52 13.50
C THR A 85 -3.70 -5.83 13.55
N ALA A 86 -2.62 -5.85 14.33
CA ALA A 86 -1.86 -7.07 14.64
C ALA A 86 -2.71 -8.18 15.26
N SER A 87 -3.87 -7.83 15.85
CA SER A 87 -4.86 -8.80 16.34
C SER A 87 -5.84 -9.28 15.25
N GLY A 88 -5.80 -8.67 14.04
CA GLY A 88 -6.70 -8.97 12.93
C GLY A 88 -8.05 -8.23 12.98
N GLU A 89 -8.22 -7.27 13.88
CA GLU A 89 -9.42 -6.43 13.98
C GLU A 89 -9.34 -5.24 13.04
N ILE A 90 -10.50 -4.70 12.64
CA ILE A 90 -10.57 -3.51 11.80
C ILE A 90 -10.61 -2.25 12.65
N SER A 91 -9.67 -1.35 12.39
CA SER A 91 -9.63 -0.02 12.99
C SER A 91 -9.48 1.06 11.92
N ASP A 92 -9.64 2.31 12.32
CA ASP A 92 -9.37 3.53 11.54
C ASP A 92 -9.98 3.54 10.12
N VAL A 93 -11.28 3.26 10.02
CA VAL A 93 -12.02 3.25 8.75
C VAL A 93 -12.18 4.67 8.20
N LYS A 94 -11.55 4.96 7.06
CA LYS A 94 -11.57 6.26 6.39
C LYS A 94 -12.10 6.15 4.96
N LEU A 95 -13.02 7.03 4.58
CA LEU A 95 -13.49 7.15 3.20
C LEU A 95 -12.37 7.69 2.30
N LYS A 96 -12.01 6.95 1.25
CA LYS A 96 -11.01 7.35 0.24
C LYS A 96 -11.65 7.93 -1.02
N THR A 97 -12.87 7.51 -1.37
CA THR A 97 -13.58 8.11 -2.51
C THR A 97 -13.88 9.59 -2.21
N PRO A 98 -13.48 10.53 -3.08
CA PRO A 98 -13.74 11.94 -2.86
C PRO A 98 -15.24 12.22 -2.70
N ILE A 99 -15.60 12.99 -1.68
CA ILE A 99 -17.01 13.36 -1.40
C ILE A 99 -17.65 14.06 -2.60
N SER A 100 -16.88 14.82 -3.36
CA SER A 100 -17.34 15.47 -4.60
C SER A 100 -17.88 14.49 -5.64
N LYS A 101 -17.34 13.27 -5.69
CA LYS A 101 -17.80 12.19 -6.58
C LYS A 101 -19.01 11.44 -6.04
N LEU A 102 -19.30 11.58 -4.76
CA LEU A 102 -20.41 10.89 -4.09
C LEU A 102 -21.64 11.81 -3.93
N LYS A 103 -21.41 13.11 -3.81
CA LYS A 103 -22.47 14.09 -3.56
C LYS A 103 -23.45 14.15 -4.74
N GLY A 104 -24.74 13.88 -4.46
CA GLY A 104 -25.79 13.83 -5.49
C GLY A 104 -25.89 12.51 -6.27
N HIS A 105 -24.93 11.61 -6.08
CA HIS A 105 -24.85 10.33 -6.80
C HIS A 105 -25.12 9.11 -5.91
N ILE A 106 -25.11 9.30 -4.61
CA ILE A 106 -25.38 8.24 -3.64
C ILE A 106 -26.11 8.82 -2.44
N SER A 107 -27.05 8.07 -1.90
CA SER A 107 -27.77 8.51 -0.69
C SER A 107 -26.88 8.34 0.56
N LYS A 108 -27.16 9.18 1.58
CA LYS A 108 -26.49 9.04 2.87
C LYS A 108 -26.68 7.64 3.47
N GLU A 109 -27.86 7.06 3.31
CA GLU A 109 -28.19 5.72 3.80
C GLU A 109 -27.26 4.64 3.21
N ILE A 110 -26.96 4.72 1.90
CA ILE A 110 -26.03 3.79 1.25
C ILE A 110 -24.61 4.00 1.76
N LEU A 111 -24.17 5.25 1.99
CA LEU A 111 -22.87 5.55 2.57
C LEU A 111 -22.74 5.01 4.00
N ASP A 112 -23.77 5.21 4.82
CA ASP A 112 -23.80 4.72 6.20
C ASP A 112 -23.77 3.19 6.23
N LYS A 113 -24.53 2.53 5.33
CA LYS A 113 -24.51 1.08 5.16
C LYS A 113 -23.16 0.56 4.71
N ALA A 114 -22.50 1.24 3.76
CA ALA A 114 -21.17 0.89 3.29
C ALA A 114 -20.13 1.02 4.41
N TYR A 115 -20.16 2.11 5.18
CA TYR A 115 -19.29 2.30 6.33
C TYR A 115 -19.51 1.22 7.39
N TRP A 116 -20.78 0.93 7.72
CA TRP A 116 -21.11 -0.12 8.70
C TRP A 116 -20.60 -1.50 8.25
N LEU A 117 -20.75 -1.82 6.97
CA LEU A 117 -20.29 -3.09 6.38
C LEU A 117 -18.78 -3.24 6.51
N VAL A 118 -18.02 -2.16 6.24
CA VAL A 118 -16.56 -2.16 6.36
C VAL A 118 -16.13 -2.25 7.83
N LYS A 119 -16.75 -1.49 8.72
CA LYS A 119 -16.41 -1.47 10.14
C LYS A 119 -16.68 -2.80 10.84
N ASN A 120 -17.71 -3.53 10.41
CA ASN A 120 -18.12 -4.81 11.01
C ASN A 120 -17.65 -6.03 10.20
N MET A 121 -16.55 -5.91 9.47
CA MET A 121 -15.93 -7.08 8.83
C MET A 121 -15.53 -8.12 9.88
N PRO A 122 -15.58 -9.41 9.51
CA PRO A 122 -15.06 -10.47 10.37
C PRO A 122 -13.56 -10.26 10.63
N LYS A 123 -13.04 -10.90 11.66
CA LYS A 123 -11.63 -10.85 12.02
C LYS A 123 -10.76 -11.40 10.88
N TRP A 124 -9.75 -10.62 10.49
CA TRP A 124 -8.80 -10.95 9.44
C TRP A 124 -7.62 -11.77 9.99
N THR A 125 -6.93 -12.46 9.10
CA THR A 125 -5.56 -12.88 9.38
C THR A 125 -4.68 -11.64 9.31
N PRO A 126 -3.97 -11.27 10.40
CA PRO A 126 -3.14 -10.07 10.41
C PRO A 126 -1.99 -10.15 9.41
N GLY A 127 -1.54 -9.00 8.94
CA GLY A 127 -0.30 -8.90 8.20
C GLY A 127 0.91 -9.08 9.11
N THR A 128 2.04 -9.45 8.52
CA THR A 128 3.29 -9.61 9.26
C THR A 128 4.43 -8.91 8.56
N ARG A 129 5.36 -8.35 9.35
CA ARG A 129 6.67 -7.89 8.88
C ARG A 129 7.73 -8.75 9.55
N ASN A 130 8.55 -9.42 8.76
CA ASN A 130 9.58 -10.36 9.25
C ASN A 130 9.01 -11.43 10.19
N GLY A 131 7.78 -11.91 9.89
CA GLY A 131 7.07 -12.92 10.68
C GLY A 131 6.38 -12.41 11.95
N LEU A 132 6.51 -11.12 12.30
CA LEU A 132 5.84 -10.51 13.45
C LEU A 132 4.55 -9.81 13.01
N PRO A 133 3.40 -10.05 13.68
CA PRO A 133 2.15 -9.37 13.38
C PRO A 133 2.30 -7.85 13.57
N GLU A 134 1.81 -7.09 12.59
CA GLU A 134 1.90 -5.63 12.58
C GLU A 134 0.58 -5.02 12.09
N ASP A 135 0.25 -3.82 12.58
CA ASP A 135 -0.87 -3.04 12.07
C ASP A 135 -0.57 -2.58 10.64
N MET A 136 -1.45 -2.88 9.70
CA MET A 136 -1.24 -2.56 8.29
C MET A 136 -2.42 -1.85 7.66
N ASP A 137 -2.11 -0.82 6.86
CA ASP A 137 -3.10 -0.17 6.01
C ASP A 137 -3.55 -1.11 4.88
N TYR A 138 -4.85 -1.12 4.62
CA TYR A 138 -5.45 -1.85 3.52
C TYR A 138 -6.55 -1.03 2.86
N ILE A 139 -6.73 -1.19 1.54
CA ILE A 139 -7.81 -0.52 0.81
C ILE A 139 -8.86 -1.54 0.41
N VAL A 140 -10.09 -1.30 0.82
CA VAL A 140 -11.25 -2.12 0.47
C VAL A 140 -12.19 -1.36 -0.46
N CYS A 141 -12.88 -2.11 -1.32
CA CYS A 141 -13.81 -1.58 -2.30
C CYS A 141 -15.20 -2.16 -2.04
N VAL A 142 -16.14 -1.31 -1.62
CA VAL A 142 -17.56 -1.66 -1.53
C VAL A 142 -18.19 -1.45 -2.89
N LYS A 143 -18.75 -2.52 -3.46
CA LYS A 143 -19.45 -2.49 -4.75
C LYS A 143 -20.93 -2.19 -4.54
N ILE A 144 -21.44 -1.20 -5.26
CA ILE A 144 -22.88 -0.91 -5.33
C ILE A 144 -23.47 -1.61 -6.55
N LYS A 145 -24.45 -2.47 -6.33
CA LYS A 145 -25.09 -3.26 -7.39
C LYS A 145 -26.55 -2.87 -7.52
N PRO A 146 -26.98 -2.31 -8.66
CA PRO A 146 -28.39 -2.09 -8.92
C PRO A 146 -29.11 -3.43 -9.07
N VAL A 147 -30.26 -3.57 -8.41
CA VAL A 147 -31.18 -4.69 -8.54
C VAL A 147 -32.52 -4.14 -8.98
N TYR A 148 -33.03 -4.61 -10.11
CA TYR A 148 -34.29 -4.12 -10.67
C TYR A 148 -35.46 -4.92 -10.14
N GLN A 149 -36.50 -4.22 -9.67
CA GLN A 149 -37.77 -4.87 -9.39
C GLN A 149 -38.44 -5.18 -10.75
N LYS A 150 -38.70 -6.47 -11.03
CA LYS A 150 -39.64 -6.82 -12.07
C LYS A 150 -41.03 -6.39 -11.62
N ASP A 151 -41.66 -5.49 -12.36
CA ASP A 151 -43.06 -5.16 -12.12
C ASP A 151 -43.84 -6.49 -12.15
N LYS A 152 -44.51 -6.79 -11.02
CA LYS A 152 -45.51 -7.86 -11.00
C LYS A 152 -46.66 -7.40 -11.87
N LYS A 153 -46.70 -7.84 -13.11
CA LYS A 153 -47.93 -7.79 -13.92
C LYS A 153 -48.98 -8.70 -13.33
#